data_7c7ce066ed46d22a549e1f45208c4d45
#
_entry.id   7c7ce066ed46d22a549e1f45208c4d45
#
_cell.length_a   1.000
_cell.length_b   1.000
_cell.length_c   1.000
_cell.angle_alpha   90.00
_cell.angle_beta   90.00
_cell.angle_gamma   90.00
#
_symmetry.space_group_name_H-M   'P 1'
#
loop_
_entity.id
_entity.type
_entity.pdbx_description
1 polymer ?
#
loop_
_entity_poly.entity_id
_entity_poly.type
_entity_poly.pdbx_seq_one_letter_code
_entity_poly.pdbx_strand_id
1 'polypeptide(L)'
;MAKRRMLDISIIESDRFCLLTPSAQTLYLHLNMNADDDGIVDMWKNVLRYLRIKQEHLDSLIKAEYVIMLDSGALLISDWLLHNKIKSDRYTESRYKSELKSLQVLPSGRYFKASEDFLSPQVR
;
A
#
# COMPACT_ATOMS: atom_id res chain seq x y z
N MET A 1 -5.05 11.99 -13.34
CA MET A 1 -4.97 11.44 -11.99
C MET A 1 -6.09 11.98 -11.12
N ALA A 2 -6.70 11.14 -10.33
CA ALA A 2 -7.79 11.57 -9.46
C ALA A 2 -7.29 12.54 -8.39
N LYS A 3 -8.14 13.49 -8.01
CA LYS A 3 -7.82 14.47 -6.96
C LYS A 3 -8.28 14.01 -5.58
N ARG A 4 -9.01 12.90 -5.50
CA ARG A 4 -9.58 12.36 -4.28
C ARG A 4 -9.25 10.89 -4.17
N ARG A 5 -9.07 10.42 -2.95
CA ARG A 5 -8.89 9.01 -2.65
C ARG A 5 -9.86 8.60 -1.55
N MET A 6 -10.30 7.36 -1.60
CA MET A 6 -11.18 6.81 -0.59
C MET A 6 -10.39 5.96 0.39
N LEU A 7 -10.85 5.93 1.63
CA LEU A 7 -10.27 5.10 2.67
C LEU A 7 -11.39 4.28 3.29
N ASP A 8 -11.13 3.00 3.50
CA ASP A 8 -12.11 2.11 4.12
C ASP A 8 -12.08 2.30 5.63
N ILE A 9 -13.21 2.66 6.20
CA ILE A 9 -13.32 2.93 7.64
C ILE A 9 -12.94 1.70 8.45
N SER A 10 -13.29 0.51 8.00
CA SER A 10 -13.00 -0.71 8.75
C SER A 10 -11.50 -0.95 8.92
N ILE A 11 -10.69 -0.42 8.01
CA ILE A 11 -9.23 -0.54 8.10
C ILE A 11 -8.68 0.57 8.99
N ILE A 12 -9.08 1.80 8.75
CA ILE A 12 -8.55 2.97 9.47
C ILE A 12 -8.94 2.96 10.95
N GLU A 13 -10.11 2.43 11.27
CA GLU A 13 -10.60 2.36 12.65
C GLU A 13 -10.35 1.00 13.31
N SER A 14 -9.67 0.08 12.64
CA SER A 14 -9.34 -1.21 13.24
C SER A 14 -8.39 -1.02 14.42
N ASP A 15 -8.49 -1.91 15.41
CA ASP A 15 -7.59 -1.90 16.56
C ASP A 15 -6.13 -2.01 16.12
N ARG A 16 -5.89 -2.85 15.12
CA ARG A 16 -4.55 -3.08 14.58
C ARG A 16 -3.95 -1.79 14.02
N PHE A 17 -4.72 -1.02 13.26
CA PHE A 17 -4.23 0.25 12.70
C PHE A 17 -4.02 1.28 13.79
N CYS A 18 -4.93 1.34 14.76
CA CYS A 18 -4.86 2.30 15.85
C CYS A 18 -3.68 2.04 16.81
N LEU A 19 -3.11 0.83 16.78
CA LEU A 19 -1.90 0.53 17.54
C LEU A 19 -0.63 1.09 16.92
N LEU A 20 -0.68 1.50 15.66
CA LEU A 20 0.45 2.17 15.03
C LEU A 20 0.69 3.54 15.68
N THR A 21 1.93 4.02 15.60
CA THR A 21 2.22 5.37 16.08
C THR A 21 1.42 6.40 15.27
N PRO A 22 1.10 7.56 15.85
CA PRO A 22 0.45 8.63 15.08
C PRO A 22 1.21 9.00 13.81
N SER A 23 2.55 8.98 13.87
CA SER A 23 3.37 9.27 12.69
C SER A 23 3.18 8.22 11.61
N ALA A 24 3.13 6.93 11.96
CA ALA A 24 2.89 5.86 10.99
C ALA A 24 1.48 5.98 10.39
N GLN A 25 0.48 6.28 11.21
CA GLN A 25 -0.88 6.48 10.73
C GLN A 25 -0.95 7.67 9.75
N THR A 26 -0.33 8.78 10.11
CA THR A 26 -0.27 9.96 9.24
C THR A 26 0.42 9.63 7.92
N LEU A 27 1.54 8.93 8.00
CA LEU A 27 2.27 8.52 6.81
C LEU A 27 1.39 7.67 5.89
N TYR A 28 0.68 6.71 6.45
CA TYR A 28 -0.22 5.84 5.68
C TYR A 28 -1.25 6.64 4.90
N LEU A 29 -1.89 7.61 5.56
CA LEU A 29 -2.90 8.47 4.92
C LEU A 29 -2.30 9.25 3.75
N HIS A 30 -1.13 9.84 3.95
CA HIS A 30 -0.47 10.62 2.91
C HIS A 30 0.06 9.75 1.77
N LEU A 31 0.50 8.53 2.05
CA LEU A 31 0.89 7.59 1.00
C LEU A 31 -0.31 7.27 0.12
N ASN A 32 -1.47 7.03 0.73
CA ASN A 32 -2.69 6.80 -0.05
C ASN A 32 -3.03 7.97 -0.95
N MET A 33 -2.87 9.21 -0.46
CA MET A 33 -3.15 10.41 -1.25
C MET A 33 -2.20 10.59 -2.42
N ASN A 34 -0.99 10.05 -2.32
CA ASN A 34 0.04 10.18 -3.35
C ASN A 34 0.15 8.95 -4.25
N ALA A 35 -0.73 7.98 -4.08
CA ALA A 35 -0.72 6.76 -4.89
C ALA A 35 -1.32 7.01 -6.26
N ASP A 36 -0.85 6.25 -7.24
CA ASP A 36 -1.49 6.23 -8.56
C ASP A 36 -2.79 5.40 -8.51
N ASP A 37 -3.44 5.23 -9.67
CA ASP A 37 -4.75 4.57 -9.70
C ASP A 37 -4.69 3.07 -9.39
N ASP A 38 -3.51 2.50 -9.34
CA ASP A 38 -3.31 1.10 -8.94
C ASP A 38 -2.79 0.96 -7.51
N GLY A 39 -2.67 2.06 -6.78
CA GLY A 39 -2.23 2.04 -5.39
C GLY A 39 -0.73 2.06 -5.20
N ILE A 40 0.01 2.46 -6.21
CA ILE A 40 1.47 2.48 -6.15
C ILE A 40 1.96 3.90 -5.87
N VAL A 41 2.87 4.02 -4.90
CA VAL A 41 3.49 5.28 -4.53
C VAL A 41 4.94 5.25 -4.97
N ASP A 42 5.23 5.93 -6.07
CA ASP A 42 6.57 6.01 -6.63
C ASP A 42 7.45 6.97 -5.82
N MET A 43 6.87 8.11 -5.43
CA MET A 43 7.59 9.21 -4.77
C MET A 43 7.46 9.19 -3.25
N TRP A 44 7.49 8.00 -2.66
CA TRP A 44 7.29 7.86 -1.21
C TRP A 44 8.39 8.56 -0.38
N LYS A 45 9.60 8.67 -0.91
CA LYS A 45 10.68 9.40 -0.22
C LYS A 45 10.33 10.87 -0.05
N ASN A 46 9.66 11.47 -1.05
CA ASN A 46 9.20 12.86 -0.94
C ASN A 46 8.13 13.01 0.12
N VAL A 47 7.27 12.01 0.26
CA VAL A 47 6.22 12.03 1.31
C VAL A 47 6.87 12.05 2.68
N LEU A 48 7.85 11.20 2.92
CA LEU A 48 8.59 11.22 4.20
C LEU A 48 9.22 12.58 4.45
N ARG A 49 9.81 13.18 3.41
CA ARG A 49 10.51 14.44 3.53
C ARG A 49 9.58 15.58 3.91
N TYR A 50 8.48 15.77 3.19
CA TYR A 50 7.62 16.90 3.49
C TYR A 50 6.82 16.73 4.78
N LEU A 51 6.56 15.49 5.20
CA LEU A 51 5.92 15.23 6.49
C LEU A 51 6.91 15.28 7.66
N ARG A 52 8.21 15.27 7.35
CA ARG A 52 9.28 15.18 8.36
C ARG A 52 9.14 13.93 9.23
N ILE A 53 8.79 12.82 8.59
CA ILE A 53 8.60 11.54 9.27
C ILE A 53 9.82 10.65 8.98
N LYS A 54 10.32 9.99 10.03
CA LYS A 54 11.49 9.14 9.91
C LYS A 54 11.17 7.82 9.22
N GLN A 55 12.18 7.24 8.59
CA GLN A 55 12.09 5.97 7.89
C GLN A 55 11.52 4.85 8.78
N GLU A 56 11.79 4.88 10.08
CA GLU A 56 11.32 3.83 11.00
C GLU A 56 9.80 3.68 10.99
N HIS A 57 9.05 4.75 10.71
CA HIS A 57 7.59 4.69 10.65
C HIS A 57 7.12 4.01 9.37
N LEU A 58 7.86 4.21 8.27
CA LEU A 58 7.60 3.45 7.05
C LEU A 58 7.90 1.97 7.26
N ASP A 59 9.02 1.67 7.93
CA ASP A 59 9.39 0.29 8.22
C ASP A 59 8.32 -0.39 9.07
N SER A 60 7.69 0.35 9.98
CA SER A 60 6.56 -0.16 10.78
C SER A 60 5.36 -0.52 9.90
N LEU A 61 5.06 0.31 8.91
CA LEU A 61 3.97 0.03 7.98
C LEU A 61 4.27 -1.20 7.11
N ILE A 62 5.50 -1.35 6.68
CA ILE A 62 5.92 -2.51 5.90
C ILE A 62 5.82 -3.78 6.75
N LYS A 63 6.35 -3.73 7.97
CA LYS A 63 6.32 -4.87 8.90
C LYS A 63 4.89 -5.27 9.25
N ALA A 64 4.01 -4.29 9.43
CA ALA A 64 2.60 -4.54 9.73
C ALA A 64 1.79 -4.89 8.47
N GLU A 65 2.43 -4.93 7.30
CA GLU A 65 1.84 -5.32 6.03
C GLU A 65 0.77 -4.36 5.50
N TYR A 66 0.83 -3.08 5.89
CA TYR A 66 -0.04 -2.05 5.33
C TYR A 66 0.46 -1.54 3.99
N VAL A 67 1.76 -1.63 3.75
CA VAL A 67 2.37 -1.32 2.45
C VAL A 67 3.39 -2.40 2.11
N ILE A 68 3.63 -2.58 0.83
CA ILE A 68 4.57 -3.57 0.31
C ILE A 68 5.64 -2.83 -0.48
N MET A 69 6.91 -3.10 -0.17
CA MET A 69 8.01 -2.60 -0.99
C MET A 69 8.16 -3.50 -2.21
N LEU A 70 7.97 -2.94 -3.39
CA LEU A 70 8.11 -3.68 -4.64
C LEU A 70 9.59 -3.77 -5.04
N ASP A 71 9.91 -4.73 -5.89
CA ASP A 71 11.29 -4.93 -6.34
C ASP A 71 11.82 -3.71 -7.11
N SER A 72 10.95 -2.97 -7.76
CA SER A 72 11.29 -1.71 -8.44
C SER A 72 11.66 -0.58 -7.49
N GLY A 73 11.35 -0.72 -6.20
CA GLY A 73 11.58 0.34 -5.21
C GLY A 73 10.37 1.22 -4.94
N ALA A 74 9.26 0.99 -5.62
CA ALA A 74 8.01 1.69 -5.34
C ALA A 74 7.26 0.98 -4.21
N LEU A 75 6.32 1.69 -3.57
CA LEU A 75 5.46 1.12 -2.54
C LEU A 75 4.09 0.82 -3.11
N LEU A 76 3.48 -0.27 -2.66
CA LEU A 76 2.09 -0.61 -2.97
C LEU A 76 1.27 -0.57 -1.70
N ILE A 77 0.11 0.09 -1.76
CA ILE A 77 -0.84 0.07 -0.65
C ILE A 77 -1.53 -1.31 -0.65
N SER A 78 -1.34 -2.08 0.41
CA SER A 78 -1.85 -3.47 0.48
C SER A 78 -3.36 -3.55 0.32
N ASP A 79 -4.09 -2.61 0.91
CA ASP A 79 -5.56 -2.61 0.91
C ASP A 79 -6.14 -1.68 -0.15
N TRP A 80 -5.38 -1.37 -1.20
CA TRP A 80 -5.82 -0.43 -2.22
C TRP A 80 -7.17 -0.78 -2.84
N LEU A 81 -7.38 -2.03 -3.17
CA LEU A 81 -8.63 -2.48 -3.79
C LEU A 81 -9.83 -2.36 -2.85
N LEU A 82 -9.57 -2.40 -1.52
CA LEU A 82 -10.61 -2.18 -0.52
C LEU A 82 -10.91 -0.69 -0.36
N HIS A 83 -9.88 0.15 -0.44
CA HIS A 83 -10.05 1.60 -0.29
C HIS A 83 -10.69 2.25 -1.50
N ASN A 84 -10.35 1.82 -2.70
CA ASN A 84 -10.71 2.55 -3.92
C ASN A 84 -11.33 1.66 -4.98
N LYS A 85 -12.45 2.14 -5.54
CA LYS A 85 -13.02 1.60 -6.76
C LYS A 85 -12.98 2.70 -7.80
N ILE A 86 -12.29 2.46 -8.91
CA ILE A 86 -12.11 3.44 -9.96
C ILE A 86 -12.85 2.96 -11.19
N LYS A 87 -13.73 3.82 -11.73
CA LYS A 87 -14.46 3.50 -12.95
C LYS A 87 -13.48 3.37 -14.12
N SER A 88 -13.75 2.44 -15.02
CA SER A 88 -12.84 2.13 -16.12
C SER A 88 -12.53 3.34 -17.00
N ASP A 89 -13.49 4.26 -17.15
CA ASP A 89 -13.32 5.48 -17.96
C ASP A 89 -12.41 6.53 -17.29
N ARG A 90 -12.17 6.39 -15.98
CA ARG A 90 -11.30 7.29 -15.21
C ARG A 90 -9.98 6.64 -14.81
N TYR A 91 -9.86 5.35 -15.07
CA TYR A 91 -8.69 4.59 -14.65
C TYR A 91 -7.50 4.87 -15.56
N THR A 92 -6.36 5.16 -14.94
CA THR A 92 -5.07 5.26 -15.63
C THR A 92 -4.17 4.14 -15.12
N GLU A 93 -3.74 3.27 -16.03
CA GLU A 93 -2.92 2.14 -15.66
C GLU A 93 -1.55 2.61 -15.14
N SER A 94 -1.11 1.98 -14.04
CA SER A 94 0.20 2.25 -13.47
C SER A 94 1.31 1.76 -14.41
N ARG A 95 2.41 2.48 -14.46
CA ARG A 95 3.61 2.01 -15.16
C ARG A 95 4.21 0.77 -14.51
N TYR A 96 3.78 0.43 -13.30
CA TYR A 96 4.22 -0.77 -12.57
C TYR A 96 3.21 -1.92 -12.65
N LYS A 97 2.25 -1.86 -13.57
CA LYS A 97 1.16 -2.84 -13.66
C LYS A 97 1.65 -4.27 -13.86
N SER A 98 2.72 -4.46 -14.63
CA SER A 98 3.29 -5.78 -14.85
C SER A 98 3.82 -6.39 -13.55
N GLU A 99 4.37 -5.57 -12.67
CA GLU A 99 4.86 -6.01 -11.36
C GLU A 99 3.70 -6.42 -10.46
N LEU A 100 2.57 -5.70 -10.53
CA LEU A 100 1.37 -6.03 -9.76
C LEU A 100 0.81 -7.41 -10.14
N LYS A 101 0.92 -7.78 -11.40
CA LYS A 101 0.40 -9.08 -11.88
C LYS A 101 1.12 -10.26 -11.24
N SER A 102 2.33 -10.06 -10.74
CA SER A 102 3.08 -11.11 -10.05
C SER A 102 2.70 -11.25 -8.59
N LEU A 103 1.91 -10.33 -8.05
CA LEU A 103 1.47 -10.38 -6.66
C LEU A 103 0.17 -11.15 -6.53
N GLN A 104 -0.07 -11.65 -5.33
CA GLN A 104 -1.30 -12.35 -5.01
C GLN A 104 -2.27 -11.43 -4.31
N VAL A 105 -3.56 -11.72 -4.48
CA VAL A 105 -4.63 -10.94 -3.86
C VAL A 105 -5.47 -11.90 -3.02
N LEU A 106 -5.65 -11.56 -1.74
CA LEU A 106 -6.51 -12.33 -0.85
C LEU A 106 -7.97 -12.17 -1.26
N PRO A 107 -8.86 -13.10 -0.86
CA PRO A 107 -10.29 -12.96 -1.14
C PRO A 107 -10.88 -11.64 -0.65
N SER A 108 -10.31 -11.05 0.40
CA SER A 108 -10.72 -9.75 0.92
C SER A 108 -10.38 -8.59 -0.02
N GLY A 109 -9.53 -8.81 -1.03
CA GLY A 109 -9.05 -7.77 -1.93
C GLY A 109 -7.70 -7.18 -1.54
N ARG A 110 -7.03 -7.79 -0.56
CA ARG A 110 -5.75 -7.31 -0.08
C ARG A 110 -4.60 -7.95 -0.84
N TYR A 111 -3.66 -7.13 -1.33
CA TYR A 111 -2.42 -7.62 -1.95
C TYR A 111 -1.48 -8.20 -0.90
N PHE A 112 -0.72 -9.21 -1.29
CA PHE A 112 0.39 -9.67 -0.46
C PHE A 112 1.51 -10.22 -1.33
N LYS A 113 2.73 -10.17 -0.79
CA LYS A 113 3.92 -10.68 -1.45
C LYS A 113 4.32 -11.96 -0.74
N ALA A 114 4.29 -13.08 -1.45
CA ALA A 114 4.70 -14.34 -0.89
C ALA A 114 6.22 -14.34 -0.67
N SER A 115 6.66 -14.69 0.54
CA SER A 115 8.08 -14.86 0.83
C SER A 115 8.54 -16.24 0.43
N GLU A 116 9.86 -16.43 0.30
CA GLU A 116 10.41 -17.75 0.05
C GLU A 116 10.04 -18.71 1.16
N ASP A 117 10.06 -18.25 2.41
CA ASP A 117 9.68 -19.08 3.55
C ASP A 117 8.24 -19.52 3.48
N PHE A 118 7.38 -18.65 2.97
CA PHE A 118 5.98 -18.97 2.78
C PHE A 118 5.79 -19.98 1.64
N LEU A 119 6.46 -19.78 0.52
CA LEU A 119 6.31 -20.63 -0.66
C LEU A 119 6.99 -21.98 -0.50
N SER A 120 8.20 -21.96 0.04
CA SER A 120 9.01 -23.17 0.11
C SER A 120 8.35 -24.33 0.85
N PRO A 121 7.77 -24.14 2.03
CA PRO A 121 7.13 -25.26 2.74
C PRO A 121 5.91 -25.80 2.02
N GLN A 122 5.29 -25.01 1.18
CA GLN A 122 4.04 -25.38 0.52
C GLN A 122 4.23 -26.13 -0.77
N VAL A 123 5.31 -25.83 -1.45
CA VAL A 123 5.58 -26.53 -2.73
C VAL A 123 6.31 -27.83 -2.52
N ARG A 124 6.67 -28.14 -1.32
CA ARG A 124 7.39 -29.36 -0.97
C ARG A 124 6.51 -30.54 -0.67
#